data_6d412e50af207dff05e252937f56f392
#
_entry.id   6d412e50af207dff05e252937f56f392
#
_cell.length_a   1.000
_cell.length_b   1.000
_cell.length_c   1.000
_cell.angle_alpha   90.00
_cell.angle_beta   90.00
_cell.angle_gamma   90.00
#
_symmetry.space_group_name_H-M   'P 1'
#
loop_
_entity.id
_entity.type
_entity.pdbx_description
1 polymer ?
#
loop_
_entity_poly.entity_id
_entity_poly.type
_entity_poly.pdbx_seq_one_letter_code
_entity_poly.pdbx_strand_id
1 'polypeptide(L)'
;MVNKSPARIRAMFDQISPRYDFLNHLLSLNSDVLWRRRAAEKLGAARRVLDVCSGTGDMAFEVRRATGADVVGSDFALRMLEMARLKARRRSLEARVRFEQADTMRLPFRDATFDAATVAFGIRNVVDSARGIAEMARVVRPGGRVVILEFTLPDNALLRSGYLFYFGRILPKVGRMIARSEIDAYRYLPDSVSRWPRRDELKSQMERGGLRDVRYELVFGGVAAIHVGTRS
;
A
#
# COMPACT_ATOMS: atom_id res chain seq x y z
N MET A 1 -17.80 -13.22 6.69
CA MET A 1 -16.61 -12.41 7.03
C MET A 1 -15.48 -12.74 6.08
N VAL A 2 -14.77 -11.75 5.53
CA VAL A 2 -13.53 -12.03 4.80
C VAL A 2 -12.52 -12.55 5.81
N ASN A 3 -12.08 -13.79 5.62
CA ASN A 3 -11.07 -14.37 6.49
C ASN A 3 -9.71 -13.74 6.17
N LYS A 4 -9.28 -12.80 7.04
CA LYS A 4 -7.97 -12.14 6.96
C LYS A 4 -6.87 -12.94 7.66
N SER A 5 -6.98 -14.26 7.73
CA SER A 5 -5.88 -15.04 8.34
C SER A 5 -4.57 -14.77 7.56
N PRO A 6 -3.45 -14.53 8.25
CA PRO A 6 -2.17 -14.22 7.59
C PRO A 6 -1.75 -15.29 6.58
N ALA A 7 -1.98 -16.56 6.89
CA ALA A 7 -1.66 -17.68 6.01
C ALA A 7 -2.44 -17.60 4.68
N ARG A 8 -3.75 -17.28 4.73
CA ARG A 8 -4.59 -17.17 3.52
C ARG A 8 -4.20 -15.95 2.67
N ILE A 9 -3.99 -14.81 3.30
CA ILE A 9 -3.55 -13.58 2.62
C ILE A 9 -2.20 -13.82 1.94
N ARG A 10 -1.24 -14.45 2.65
CA ARG A 10 0.05 -14.81 2.09
C ARG A 10 -0.08 -15.74 0.90
N ALA A 11 -0.82 -16.85 1.03
CA ALA A 11 -1.01 -17.80 -0.06
C ALA A 11 -1.63 -17.15 -1.31
N MET A 12 -2.61 -16.27 -1.11
CA MET A 12 -3.24 -15.52 -2.19
C MET A 12 -2.23 -14.61 -2.92
N PHE A 13 -1.43 -13.83 -2.20
CA PHE A 13 -0.43 -12.94 -2.80
C PHE A 13 0.72 -13.72 -3.44
N ASP A 14 1.15 -14.83 -2.84
CA ASP A 14 2.16 -15.71 -3.43
C ASP A 14 1.69 -16.30 -4.77
N GLN A 15 0.41 -16.64 -4.91
CA GLN A 15 -0.15 -17.16 -6.16
C GLN A 15 -0.20 -16.11 -7.27
N ILE A 16 -0.63 -14.88 -6.96
CA ILE A 16 -0.81 -13.84 -7.98
C ILE A 16 0.49 -13.09 -8.31
N SER A 17 1.54 -13.28 -7.50
CA SER A 17 2.79 -12.52 -7.61
C SER A 17 3.33 -12.36 -9.04
N PRO A 18 3.35 -13.39 -9.94
CA PRO A 18 3.90 -13.24 -11.29
C PRO A 18 3.14 -12.28 -12.21
N ARG A 19 1.85 -12.05 -11.91
CA ARG A 19 0.96 -11.20 -12.73
C ARG A 19 0.45 -9.98 -11.95
N TYR A 20 0.85 -9.86 -10.69
CA TYR A 20 0.33 -8.84 -9.77
C TYR A 20 0.46 -7.41 -10.32
N ASP A 21 1.65 -7.05 -10.79
CA ASP A 21 1.89 -5.71 -11.33
C ASP A 21 1.07 -5.44 -12.59
N PHE A 22 1.11 -6.38 -13.53
CA PHE A 22 0.35 -6.28 -14.77
C PHE A 22 -1.14 -6.06 -14.50
N LEU A 23 -1.68 -6.82 -13.55
CA LEU A 23 -3.10 -6.71 -13.19
C LEU A 23 -3.42 -5.39 -12.50
N ASN A 24 -2.59 -4.95 -11.57
CA ASN A 24 -2.79 -3.65 -10.90
C ASN A 24 -2.73 -2.49 -11.90
N HIS A 25 -1.77 -2.48 -12.79
CA HIS A 25 -1.64 -1.44 -13.82
C HIS A 25 -2.79 -1.48 -14.82
N LEU A 26 -3.19 -2.67 -15.27
CA LEU A 26 -4.33 -2.84 -16.18
C LEU A 26 -5.64 -2.36 -15.52
N LEU A 27 -5.88 -2.77 -14.27
CA LEU A 27 -7.13 -2.49 -13.57
C LEU A 27 -7.24 -1.03 -13.10
N SER A 28 -6.12 -0.37 -12.88
CA SER A 28 -6.08 1.06 -12.59
C SER A 28 -5.94 1.93 -13.84
N LEU A 29 -5.84 1.33 -15.04
CA LEU A 29 -5.48 2.01 -16.28
C LEU A 29 -4.16 2.82 -16.12
N ASN A 30 -3.18 2.24 -15.44
CA ASN A 30 -1.90 2.87 -15.04
C ASN A 30 -2.03 4.11 -14.12
N SER A 31 -3.22 4.44 -13.62
CA SER A 31 -3.39 5.58 -12.72
C SER A 31 -2.68 5.37 -11.38
N ASP A 32 -2.49 4.13 -10.97
CA ASP A 32 -1.77 3.75 -9.74
C ASP A 32 -0.31 4.25 -9.74
N VAL A 33 0.34 4.33 -10.89
CA VAL A 33 1.68 4.90 -11.04
C VAL A 33 1.68 6.39 -10.65
N LEU A 34 0.70 7.14 -11.17
CA LEU A 34 0.56 8.56 -10.84
C LEU A 34 0.22 8.77 -9.35
N TRP A 35 -0.63 7.91 -8.79
CA TRP A 35 -0.99 7.99 -7.37
C TRP A 35 0.19 7.71 -6.46
N ARG A 36 1.01 6.67 -6.76
CA ARG A 36 2.25 6.38 -6.03
C ARG A 36 3.25 7.53 -6.12
N ARG A 37 3.40 8.13 -7.29
CA ARG A 37 4.24 9.31 -7.46
C ARG A 37 3.82 10.45 -6.55
N ARG A 38 2.54 10.81 -6.56
CA ARG A 38 1.99 11.86 -5.68
C ARG A 38 2.18 11.52 -4.19
N ALA A 39 1.98 10.27 -3.82
CA ALA A 39 2.21 9.81 -2.45
C ALA A 39 3.70 9.92 -2.07
N ALA A 40 4.62 9.53 -2.94
CA ALA A 40 6.06 9.65 -2.71
C ALA A 40 6.51 11.10 -2.53
N GLU A 41 5.97 12.04 -3.30
CA GLU A 41 6.25 13.48 -3.19
C GLU A 41 5.86 14.05 -1.81
N LYS A 42 4.86 13.44 -1.13
CA LYS A 42 4.44 13.87 0.23
C LYS A 42 5.44 13.50 1.32
N LEU A 43 6.39 12.62 1.05
CA LEU A 43 7.44 12.22 2.02
C LEU A 43 8.45 13.35 2.29
N GLY A 44 8.53 14.36 1.41
CA GLY A 44 9.41 15.50 1.58
C GLY A 44 10.89 15.13 1.42
N ALA A 45 11.77 15.82 2.16
CA ALA A 45 13.23 15.64 2.09
C ALA A 45 13.73 14.45 2.94
N ALA A 46 12.98 13.36 3.01
CA ALA A 46 13.38 12.15 3.71
C ALA A 46 14.59 11.50 3.02
N ARG A 47 15.58 11.06 3.81
CA ARG A 47 16.78 10.36 3.33
C ARG A 47 16.70 8.85 3.49
N ARG A 48 15.97 8.38 4.49
CA ARG A 48 15.76 6.96 4.79
C ARG A 48 14.27 6.70 4.99
N VAL A 49 13.68 5.90 4.09
CA VAL A 49 12.24 5.65 4.05
C VAL A 49 11.95 4.17 4.22
N LEU A 50 10.94 3.85 5.02
CA LEU A 50 10.35 2.51 5.10
C LEU A 50 9.09 2.46 4.21
N ASP A 51 9.02 1.48 3.32
CA ASP A 51 7.82 1.13 2.56
C ASP A 51 7.25 -0.19 3.11
N VAL A 52 6.12 -0.14 3.81
CA VAL A 52 5.47 -1.32 4.39
C VAL A 52 4.44 -1.92 3.45
N CYS A 53 4.26 -3.24 3.54
CA CYS A 53 3.46 -4.00 2.56
C CYS A 53 3.93 -3.70 1.13
N SER A 54 5.23 -3.70 0.93
CA SER A 54 5.91 -3.25 -0.29
C SER A 54 5.58 -4.11 -1.51
N GLY A 55 5.14 -5.36 -1.31
CA GLY A 55 4.82 -6.29 -2.37
C GLY A 55 6.00 -6.48 -3.33
N THR A 56 5.78 -6.23 -4.60
CA THR A 56 6.79 -6.32 -5.65
C THR A 56 7.67 -5.05 -5.77
N GLY A 57 7.53 -4.09 -4.85
CA GLY A 57 8.43 -2.95 -4.68
C GLY A 57 8.06 -1.69 -5.46
N ASP A 58 6.92 -1.61 -6.13
CA ASP A 58 6.59 -0.46 -6.99
C ASP A 58 6.58 0.87 -6.23
N MET A 59 6.04 0.89 -5.00
CA MET A 59 6.08 2.09 -4.17
C MET A 59 7.50 2.42 -3.72
N ALA A 60 8.29 1.43 -3.31
CA ALA A 60 9.68 1.62 -2.91
C ALA A 60 10.54 2.23 -4.04
N PHE A 61 10.36 1.76 -5.29
CA PHE A 61 11.06 2.33 -6.45
C PHE A 61 10.61 3.76 -6.75
N GLU A 62 9.31 4.03 -6.62
CA GLU A 62 8.79 5.37 -6.84
C GLU A 62 9.27 6.35 -5.77
N VAL A 63 9.34 5.95 -4.50
CA VAL A 63 9.96 6.71 -3.42
C VAL A 63 11.42 7.04 -3.75
N ARG A 64 12.20 6.04 -4.14
CA ARG A 64 13.60 6.26 -4.54
C ARG A 64 13.72 7.27 -5.68
N ARG A 65 12.87 7.15 -6.69
CA ARG A 65 12.86 8.05 -7.85
C ARG A 65 12.50 9.49 -7.46
N ALA A 66 11.47 9.66 -6.61
CA ALA A 66 10.93 10.98 -6.29
C ALA A 66 11.76 11.74 -5.25
N THR A 67 12.38 11.03 -4.30
CA THR A 67 13.06 11.66 -3.15
C THR A 67 14.58 11.48 -3.15
N GLY A 68 15.12 10.52 -3.90
CA GLY A 68 16.53 10.13 -3.79
C GLY A 68 16.88 9.36 -2.52
N ALA A 69 15.90 9.03 -1.66
CA ALA A 69 16.10 8.35 -0.38
C ALA A 69 16.62 6.92 -0.55
N ASP A 70 17.31 6.42 0.46
CA ASP A 70 17.52 5.00 0.65
C ASP A 70 16.21 4.39 1.19
N VAL A 71 15.76 3.28 0.58
CA VAL A 71 14.46 2.69 0.89
C VAL A 71 14.63 1.27 1.40
N VAL A 72 13.94 0.98 2.49
CA VAL A 72 13.71 -0.39 2.96
C VAL A 72 12.25 -0.73 2.66
N GLY A 73 12.01 -1.68 1.75
CA GLY A 73 10.70 -2.27 1.54
C GLY A 73 10.49 -3.44 2.49
N SER A 74 9.35 -3.55 3.14
CA SER A 74 9.01 -4.69 3.98
C SER A 74 7.68 -5.30 3.58
N ASP A 75 7.63 -6.63 3.56
CA ASP A 75 6.40 -7.39 3.32
C ASP A 75 6.49 -8.74 4.05
N PHE A 76 5.35 -9.34 4.36
CA PHE A 76 5.34 -10.67 4.96
C PHE A 76 5.33 -11.80 3.92
N ALA A 77 4.97 -11.51 2.64
CA ALA A 77 4.95 -12.44 1.53
C ALA A 77 6.33 -12.55 0.86
N LEU A 78 7.06 -13.62 1.14
CA LEU A 78 8.44 -13.79 0.68
C LEU A 78 8.57 -13.78 -0.86
N ARG A 79 7.64 -14.42 -1.58
CA ARG A 79 7.66 -14.44 -3.05
C ARG A 79 7.53 -13.06 -3.67
N MET A 80 6.73 -12.18 -3.07
CA MET A 80 6.64 -10.77 -3.49
C MET A 80 7.99 -10.07 -3.36
N LEU A 81 8.68 -10.27 -2.23
CA LEU A 81 9.99 -9.68 -1.99
C LEU A 81 11.09 -10.24 -2.91
N GLU A 82 11.01 -11.51 -3.29
CA GLU A 82 11.92 -12.10 -4.28
C GLU A 82 11.78 -11.40 -5.63
N MET A 83 10.56 -11.13 -6.06
CA MET A 83 10.30 -10.35 -7.27
C MET A 83 10.77 -8.89 -7.14
N ALA A 84 10.56 -8.27 -6.00
CA ALA A 84 11.04 -6.93 -5.72
C ALA A 84 12.57 -6.85 -5.79
N ARG A 85 13.27 -7.81 -5.18
CA ARG A 85 14.73 -7.92 -5.27
C ARG A 85 15.23 -8.11 -6.70
N LEU A 86 14.54 -8.95 -7.50
CA LEU A 86 14.87 -9.14 -8.90
C LEU A 86 14.68 -7.84 -9.70
N LYS A 87 13.59 -7.10 -9.45
CA LYS A 87 13.38 -5.77 -10.06
C LYS A 87 14.47 -4.77 -9.65
N ALA A 88 14.88 -4.75 -8.37
CA ALA A 88 15.94 -3.89 -7.89
C ALA A 88 17.26 -4.14 -8.62
N ARG A 89 17.64 -5.42 -8.77
CA ARG A 89 18.84 -5.82 -9.56
C ARG A 89 18.77 -5.37 -11.01
N ARG A 90 17.64 -5.61 -11.68
CA ARG A 90 17.46 -5.19 -13.10
C ARG A 90 17.54 -3.68 -13.29
N ARG A 91 17.29 -2.91 -12.24
CA ARG A 91 17.36 -1.43 -12.22
C ARG A 91 18.66 -0.90 -11.64
N SER A 92 19.59 -1.77 -11.21
CA SER A 92 20.84 -1.41 -10.50
C SER A 92 20.58 -0.56 -9.25
N LEU A 93 19.54 -0.90 -8.50
CA LEU A 93 19.10 -0.16 -7.31
C LEU A 93 19.28 -0.94 -6.00
N GLU A 94 19.85 -2.15 -6.02
CA GLU A 94 19.98 -3.02 -4.84
C GLU A 94 20.82 -2.44 -3.70
N ALA A 95 21.70 -1.51 -3.99
CA ALA A 95 22.47 -0.78 -2.98
C ALA A 95 21.61 0.27 -2.23
N ARG A 96 20.54 0.73 -2.84
CA ARG A 96 19.71 1.85 -2.37
C ARG A 96 18.27 1.47 -2.01
N VAL A 97 17.77 0.36 -2.56
CA VAL A 97 16.44 -0.17 -2.28
C VAL A 97 16.59 -1.62 -1.86
N ARG A 98 16.35 -1.90 -0.59
CA ARG A 98 16.49 -3.22 0.01
C ARG A 98 15.12 -3.74 0.43
N PHE A 99 14.97 -5.06 0.50
CA PHE A 99 13.71 -5.69 0.84
C PHE A 99 13.90 -6.73 1.94
N GLU A 100 13.09 -6.61 3.02
CA GLU A 100 13.15 -7.44 4.21
C GLU A 100 11.79 -8.03 4.55
N GLN A 101 11.76 -9.28 4.99
CA GLN A 101 10.52 -9.90 5.43
C GLN A 101 10.15 -9.41 6.82
N ALA A 102 8.95 -8.84 6.97
CA ALA A 102 8.48 -8.35 8.26
C ALA A 102 6.95 -8.39 8.35
N ASP A 103 6.45 -8.55 9.57
CA ASP A 103 5.05 -8.30 9.92
C ASP A 103 4.87 -6.80 10.23
N THR A 104 3.98 -6.14 9.51
CA THR A 104 3.67 -4.72 9.71
C THR A 104 3.17 -4.42 11.15
N MET A 105 2.56 -5.39 11.83
CA MET A 105 2.10 -5.24 13.22
C MET A 105 3.23 -5.38 14.24
N ARG A 106 4.45 -5.76 13.80
CA ARG A 106 5.65 -5.90 14.64
C ARG A 106 6.89 -5.71 13.79
N LEU A 107 7.17 -4.48 13.42
CA LEU A 107 8.32 -4.15 12.57
C LEU A 107 9.65 -4.40 13.31
N PRO A 108 10.63 -5.10 12.71
CA PRO A 108 11.88 -5.47 13.35
C PRO A 108 12.90 -4.31 13.35
N PHE A 109 12.41 -3.09 13.46
CA PHE A 109 13.22 -1.87 13.47
C PHE A 109 13.10 -1.16 14.83
N ARG A 110 14.17 -0.50 15.25
CA ARG A 110 14.17 0.36 16.44
C ARG A 110 13.30 1.58 16.21
N ASP A 111 12.87 2.21 17.29
CA ASP A 111 12.16 3.49 17.27
C ASP A 111 12.99 4.54 16.53
N ALA A 112 12.33 5.45 15.84
CA ALA A 112 12.94 6.59 15.17
C ALA A 112 14.07 6.22 14.17
N THR A 113 14.00 5.04 13.54
CA THR A 113 14.99 4.55 12.56
C THR A 113 14.89 5.25 11.21
N PHE A 114 13.69 5.65 10.81
CA PHE A 114 13.40 6.20 9.48
C PHE A 114 13.00 7.68 9.56
N ASP A 115 13.26 8.41 8.48
CA ASP A 115 12.80 9.79 8.34
C ASP A 115 11.32 9.86 7.98
N ALA A 116 10.84 8.84 7.25
CA ALA A 116 9.44 8.70 6.87
C ALA A 116 9.08 7.22 6.65
N ALA A 117 7.78 6.92 6.68
CA ALA A 117 7.25 5.64 6.27
C ALA A 117 6.08 5.80 5.31
N THR A 118 5.90 4.82 4.43
CA THR A 118 4.77 4.80 3.49
C THR A 118 4.17 3.41 3.36
N VAL A 119 2.93 3.35 2.90
CA VAL A 119 2.27 2.14 2.46
C VAL A 119 1.33 2.48 1.30
N ALA A 120 1.33 1.66 0.24
CA ALA A 120 0.44 1.82 -0.89
C ALA A 120 -0.38 0.55 -1.13
N PHE A 121 -1.71 0.64 -0.94
CA PHE A 121 -2.69 -0.43 -1.20
C PHE A 121 -2.49 -1.72 -0.40
N GLY A 122 -1.75 -1.63 0.73
CA GLY A 122 -1.38 -2.78 1.54
C GLY A 122 -2.02 -2.81 2.92
N ILE A 123 -2.21 -1.65 3.56
CA ILE A 123 -2.60 -1.56 4.98
C ILE A 123 -3.99 -2.16 5.27
N ARG A 124 -4.91 -2.15 4.30
CA ARG A 124 -6.23 -2.78 4.44
C ARG A 124 -6.17 -4.31 4.60
N ASN A 125 -5.06 -4.93 4.17
CA ASN A 125 -4.83 -6.37 4.24
C ASN A 125 -4.20 -6.80 5.59
N VAL A 126 -3.69 -5.85 6.37
CA VAL A 126 -3.16 -6.09 7.71
C VAL A 126 -4.32 -6.44 8.66
N VAL A 127 -4.13 -7.45 9.49
CA VAL A 127 -5.18 -7.96 10.41
C VAL A 127 -5.63 -6.86 11.36
N ASP A 128 -4.68 -6.17 11.97
CA ASP A 128 -4.90 -4.99 12.82
C ASP A 128 -4.17 -3.79 12.19
N SER A 129 -4.91 -3.05 11.36
CA SER A 129 -4.37 -1.87 10.68
C SER A 129 -4.00 -0.74 11.65
N ALA A 130 -4.71 -0.61 12.76
CA ALA A 130 -4.41 0.41 13.76
C ALA A 130 -3.06 0.14 14.42
N ARG A 131 -2.78 -1.11 14.77
CA ARG A 131 -1.47 -1.54 15.26
C ARG A 131 -0.37 -1.36 14.21
N GLY A 132 -0.64 -1.70 12.95
CA GLY A 132 0.31 -1.47 11.85
C GLY A 132 0.66 0.01 11.68
N ILE A 133 -0.33 0.90 11.76
CA ILE A 133 -0.13 2.36 11.70
C ILE A 133 0.70 2.84 12.91
N ALA A 134 0.42 2.35 14.12
CA ALA A 134 1.20 2.70 15.31
C ALA A 134 2.66 2.24 15.18
N GLU A 135 2.92 1.06 14.62
CA GLU A 135 4.28 0.57 14.34
C GLU A 135 4.99 1.44 13.28
N MET A 136 4.28 1.85 12.22
CA MET A 136 4.83 2.81 11.25
C MET A 136 5.20 4.14 11.93
N ALA A 137 4.35 4.65 12.81
CA ALA A 137 4.65 5.86 13.58
C ALA A 137 5.84 5.65 14.51
N ARG A 138 5.93 4.51 15.22
CA ARG A 138 7.03 4.20 16.15
C ARG A 138 8.39 4.24 15.48
N VAL A 139 8.51 3.63 14.31
CA VAL A 139 9.79 3.51 13.60
C VAL A 139 10.22 4.79 12.88
N VAL A 140 9.31 5.75 12.71
CA VAL A 140 9.61 7.07 12.14
C VAL A 140 10.07 8.01 13.26
N ARG A 141 11.07 8.84 13.00
CA ARG A 141 11.55 9.86 13.95
C ARG A 141 10.50 10.94 14.24
N PRO A 142 10.52 11.60 15.41
CA PRO A 142 9.67 12.76 15.67
C PRO A 142 9.81 13.82 14.57
N GLY A 143 8.69 14.39 14.12
CA GLY A 143 8.64 15.31 12.99
C GLY A 143 8.69 14.65 11.61
N GLY A 144 8.96 13.35 11.52
CA GLY A 144 8.92 12.58 10.29
C GLY A 144 7.49 12.31 9.80
N ARG A 145 7.34 11.90 8.56
CA ARG A 145 6.02 11.70 7.92
C ARG A 145 5.65 10.24 7.76
N VAL A 146 4.38 9.95 7.95
CA VAL A 146 3.76 8.69 7.54
C VAL A 146 2.76 8.99 6.43
N VAL A 147 2.90 8.32 5.28
CA VAL A 147 2.07 8.50 4.09
C VAL A 147 1.35 7.19 3.77
N ILE A 148 0.02 7.23 3.69
CA ILE A 148 -0.81 6.07 3.36
C ILE A 148 -1.60 6.37 2.10
N LEU A 149 -1.32 5.62 1.03
CA LEU A 149 -2.13 5.60 -0.19
C LEU A 149 -3.04 4.38 -0.15
N GLU A 150 -4.35 4.59 -0.13
CA GLU A 150 -5.31 3.48 -0.08
C GLU A 150 -6.60 3.81 -0.82
N PHE A 151 -7.30 2.76 -1.23
CA PHE A 151 -8.61 2.90 -1.86
C PHE A 151 -9.63 3.51 -0.90
N THR A 152 -10.55 4.28 -1.47
CA THR A 152 -11.73 4.82 -0.77
C THR A 152 -12.92 4.82 -1.72
N LEU A 153 -14.08 5.18 -1.22
CA LEU A 153 -15.29 5.27 -2.05
C LEU A 153 -15.53 6.74 -2.45
N PRO A 154 -15.81 7.02 -3.73
CA PRO A 154 -16.21 8.35 -4.18
C PRO A 154 -17.44 8.88 -3.44
N ASP A 155 -17.46 10.19 -3.13
CA ASP A 155 -18.63 10.84 -2.53
C ASP A 155 -19.76 11.02 -3.55
N ASN A 156 -19.41 11.34 -4.79
CA ASN A 156 -20.37 11.47 -5.85
C ASN A 156 -21.08 10.12 -6.11
N ALA A 157 -22.39 10.11 -5.99
CA ALA A 157 -23.19 8.87 -6.10
C ALA A 157 -23.07 8.19 -7.47
N LEU A 158 -22.95 8.97 -8.55
CA LEU A 158 -22.82 8.44 -9.91
C LEU A 158 -21.45 7.80 -10.10
N LEU A 159 -20.36 8.47 -9.69
CA LEU A 159 -19.01 7.92 -9.73
C LEU A 159 -18.90 6.67 -8.85
N ARG A 160 -19.51 6.70 -7.66
CA ARG A 160 -19.55 5.54 -6.75
C ARG A 160 -20.29 4.36 -7.37
N SER A 161 -21.43 4.59 -8.01
CA SER A 161 -22.17 3.53 -8.69
C SER A 161 -21.38 2.92 -9.84
N GLY A 162 -20.75 3.75 -10.67
CA GLY A 162 -19.87 3.29 -11.75
C GLY A 162 -18.67 2.49 -11.23
N TYR A 163 -18.03 2.98 -10.15
CA TYR A 163 -16.93 2.30 -9.49
C TYR A 163 -17.34 0.92 -8.94
N LEU A 164 -18.46 0.86 -8.20
CA LEU A 164 -18.97 -0.40 -7.65
C LEU A 164 -19.39 -1.37 -8.76
N PHE A 165 -19.97 -0.89 -9.84
CA PHE A 165 -20.31 -1.70 -11.01
C PHE A 165 -19.03 -2.28 -11.66
N TYR A 166 -18.00 -1.44 -11.89
CA TYR A 166 -16.70 -1.87 -12.42
C TYR A 166 -16.06 -2.95 -11.54
N PHE A 167 -15.94 -2.68 -10.24
CA PHE A 167 -15.33 -3.59 -9.27
C PHE A 167 -16.16 -4.87 -9.04
N GLY A 168 -17.48 -4.76 -9.04
CA GLY A 168 -18.35 -5.90 -8.76
C GLY A 168 -18.64 -6.80 -9.96
N ARG A 169 -18.61 -6.25 -11.19
CA ARG A 169 -19.01 -7.01 -12.39
C ARG A 169 -17.95 -7.12 -13.47
N ILE A 170 -17.17 -6.06 -13.73
CA ILE A 170 -16.19 -6.06 -14.81
C ILE A 170 -14.89 -6.71 -14.32
N LEU A 171 -14.37 -6.26 -13.22
CA LEU A 171 -13.11 -6.74 -12.64
C LEU A 171 -13.07 -8.28 -12.46
N PRO A 172 -14.07 -8.93 -11.86
CA PRO A 172 -14.06 -10.38 -11.70
C PRO A 172 -14.15 -11.15 -13.03
N LYS A 173 -14.78 -10.55 -14.07
CA LYS A 173 -14.82 -11.16 -15.41
C LYS A 173 -13.46 -11.09 -16.09
N VAL A 174 -12.83 -9.92 -16.08
CA VAL A 174 -11.49 -9.72 -16.64
C VAL A 174 -10.48 -10.61 -15.92
N GLY A 175 -10.53 -10.64 -14.58
CA GLY A 175 -9.67 -11.52 -13.78
C GLY A 175 -9.80 -12.99 -14.15
N ARG A 176 -11.01 -13.51 -14.33
CA ARG A 176 -11.24 -14.90 -14.77
C ARG A 176 -10.72 -15.20 -16.18
N MET A 177 -10.75 -14.24 -17.09
CA MET A 177 -10.21 -14.42 -18.45
C MET A 177 -8.70 -14.50 -18.47
N ILE A 178 -8.01 -13.76 -17.58
CA ILE A 178 -6.55 -13.66 -17.55
C ILE A 178 -5.93 -14.76 -16.66
N ALA A 179 -6.63 -15.17 -15.60
CA ALA A 179 -6.11 -16.10 -14.60
C ALA A 179 -7.17 -17.13 -14.21
N ARG A 180 -7.14 -18.29 -14.86
CA ARG A 180 -8.10 -19.39 -14.62
C ARG A 180 -8.10 -19.97 -13.20
N SER A 181 -7.04 -19.75 -12.41
CA SER A 181 -6.84 -20.32 -11.06
C SER A 181 -6.92 -19.31 -9.90
N GLU A 182 -7.09 -18.01 -10.18
CA GLU A 182 -6.92 -16.94 -9.17
C GLU A 182 -8.23 -16.26 -8.79
N ILE A 183 -9.33 -16.99 -8.80
CA ILE A 183 -10.70 -16.49 -8.57
C ILE A 183 -10.84 -15.77 -7.22
N ASP A 184 -10.08 -16.16 -6.19
CA ASP A 184 -10.21 -15.60 -4.84
C ASP A 184 -9.68 -14.17 -4.74
N ALA A 185 -8.59 -13.81 -5.42
CA ALA A 185 -7.99 -12.47 -5.34
C ALA A 185 -8.90 -11.37 -5.93
N TYR A 186 -9.59 -11.68 -7.02
CA TYR A 186 -10.51 -10.73 -7.69
C TYR A 186 -11.84 -10.54 -6.96
N ARG A 187 -12.23 -11.51 -6.15
CA ARG A 187 -13.37 -11.39 -5.22
C ARG A 187 -12.97 -10.68 -3.94
N TYR A 188 -11.73 -10.88 -3.50
CA TYR A 188 -11.21 -10.29 -2.29
C TYR A 188 -11.09 -8.76 -2.39
N LEU A 189 -10.65 -8.23 -3.55
CA LEU A 189 -10.41 -6.79 -3.71
C LEU A 189 -11.67 -5.94 -3.48
N PRO A 190 -12.80 -6.16 -4.17
CA PRO A 190 -14.04 -5.42 -3.91
C PRO A 190 -14.52 -5.52 -2.46
N ASP A 191 -14.48 -6.71 -1.89
CA ASP A 191 -14.88 -6.99 -0.51
C ASP A 191 -13.97 -6.26 0.50
N SER A 192 -12.67 -6.25 0.28
CA SER A 192 -11.72 -5.58 1.17
C SER A 192 -11.87 -4.06 1.12
N VAL A 193 -12.12 -3.48 -0.06
CA VAL A 193 -12.34 -2.04 -0.23
C VAL A 193 -13.68 -1.60 0.38
N SER A 194 -14.74 -2.38 0.21
CA SER A 194 -16.07 -2.02 0.76
C SER A 194 -16.12 -1.99 2.28
N ARG A 195 -15.24 -2.75 2.94
CA ARG A 195 -15.14 -2.84 4.41
C ARG A 195 -14.01 -2.00 4.99
N TRP A 196 -13.21 -1.38 4.14
CA TRP A 196 -12.12 -0.53 4.57
C TRP A 196 -12.66 0.76 5.18
N PRO A 197 -12.08 1.28 6.27
CA PRO A 197 -12.45 2.54 6.86
C PRO A 197 -12.55 3.66 5.84
N ARG A 198 -13.54 4.52 6.02
CA ARG A 198 -13.63 5.74 5.23
C ARG A 198 -12.44 6.64 5.57
N ARG A 199 -12.13 7.57 4.67
CA ARG A 199 -10.97 8.47 4.80
C ARG A 199 -10.88 9.20 6.14
N ASP A 200 -12.02 9.66 6.70
CA ASP A 200 -12.04 10.35 8.00
C ASP A 200 -11.79 9.38 9.17
N GLU A 201 -12.24 8.16 9.04
CA GLU A 201 -11.99 7.10 10.02
C GLU A 201 -10.51 6.66 9.98
N LEU A 202 -9.90 6.55 8.78
CA LEU A 202 -8.48 6.29 8.63
C LEU A 202 -7.65 7.45 9.19
N LYS A 203 -8.05 8.71 8.94
CA LYS A 203 -7.45 9.87 9.59
C LYS A 203 -7.44 9.73 11.10
N SER A 204 -8.60 9.43 11.69
CA SER A 204 -8.72 9.23 13.15
C SER A 204 -7.88 8.04 13.65
N GLN A 205 -7.75 6.96 12.87
CA GLN A 205 -6.85 5.86 13.22
C GLN A 205 -5.38 6.29 13.23
N MET A 206 -4.96 7.09 12.26
CA MET A 206 -3.60 7.64 12.21
C MET A 206 -3.32 8.55 13.40
N GLU A 207 -4.28 9.41 13.79
CA GLU A 207 -4.15 10.29 14.94
C GLU A 207 -4.02 9.48 16.24
N ARG A 208 -4.87 8.46 16.44
CA ARG A 208 -4.74 7.53 17.59
C ARG A 208 -3.44 6.72 17.57
N GLY A 209 -2.87 6.49 16.39
CA GLY A 209 -1.58 5.81 16.19
C GLY A 209 -0.34 6.66 16.49
N GLY A 210 -0.50 7.90 17.01
CA GLY A 210 0.61 8.78 17.40
C GLY A 210 1.05 9.75 16.30
N LEU A 211 0.17 10.03 15.34
CA LEU A 211 0.42 11.00 14.27
C LEU A 211 -0.43 12.26 14.50
N ARG A 212 0.15 13.42 14.24
CA ARG A 212 -0.53 14.73 14.30
C ARG A 212 -0.63 15.36 12.91
N ASP A 213 -1.42 16.42 12.81
CA ASP A 213 -1.61 17.18 11.55
C ASP A 213 -2.06 16.30 10.39
N VAL A 214 -2.87 15.27 10.68
CA VAL A 214 -3.30 14.30 9.68
C VAL A 214 -4.28 14.95 8.70
N ARG A 215 -3.91 14.91 7.43
CA ARG A 215 -4.73 15.40 6.32
C ARG A 215 -4.73 14.37 5.18
N TYR A 216 -5.69 14.49 4.29
CA TYR A 216 -5.75 13.66 3.11
C TYR A 216 -6.09 14.44 1.85
N GLU A 217 -5.69 13.89 0.72
CA GLU A 217 -5.98 14.36 -0.63
C GLU A 217 -6.68 13.23 -1.39
N LEU A 218 -7.81 13.55 -2.02
CA LEU A 218 -8.51 12.59 -2.88
C LEU A 218 -7.87 12.56 -4.25
N VAL A 219 -7.70 11.37 -4.80
CA VAL A 219 -7.21 11.18 -6.15
C VAL A 219 -8.25 10.46 -7.00
N PHE A 220 -8.28 10.82 -8.28
CA PHE A 220 -9.18 10.25 -9.28
C PHE A 220 -10.66 10.24 -8.85
N GLY A 221 -11.20 11.40 -8.48
CA GLY A 221 -12.60 11.54 -8.08
C GLY A 221 -12.97 10.85 -6.76
N GLY A 222 -11.99 10.49 -5.93
CA GLY A 222 -12.21 9.84 -4.64
C GLY A 222 -12.17 8.31 -4.69
N VAL A 223 -11.62 7.71 -5.75
CA VAL A 223 -11.35 6.26 -5.82
C VAL A 223 -10.23 5.84 -4.89
N ALA A 224 -9.27 6.73 -4.66
CA ALA A 224 -8.24 6.54 -3.67
C ALA A 224 -7.96 7.85 -2.92
N ALA A 225 -7.29 7.75 -1.77
CA ALA A 225 -6.87 8.87 -0.96
C ALA A 225 -5.42 8.71 -0.51
N ILE A 226 -4.69 9.83 -0.48
CA ILE A 226 -3.36 9.93 0.09
C ILE A 226 -3.48 10.61 1.44
N HIS A 227 -3.27 9.88 2.52
CA HIS A 227 -3.21 10.43 3.87
C HIS A 227 -1.78 10.74 4.26
N VAL A 228 -1.57 11.85 4.94
CA VAL A 228 -0.27 12.28 5.44
C VAL A 228 -0.43 12.70 6.88
N GLY A 229 0.38 12.14 7.77
CA GLY A 229 0.48 12.56 9.17
C GLY A 229 1.94 12.75 9.56
N THR A 230 2.18 13.59 10.56
CA THR A 230 3.50 13.86 11.12
C THR A 230 3.63 13.14 12.45
N ARG A 231 4.71 12.43 12.69
CA ARG A 231 4.97 11.83 14.00
C ARG A 231 5.11 12.90 15.08
N SER A 232 4.39 12.71 16.18
CA SER A 232 4.49 13.53 17.39
C SER A 232 5.85 13.43 18.04
#